data_b8fc37c56459b03aeffbe2dafa5bd8a5
#
_entry.id   b8fc37c56459b03aeffbe2dafa5bd8a5
#
_cell.length_a   1.000
_cell.length_b   1.000
_cell.length_c   1.000
_cell.angle_alpha   90.00
_cell.angle_beta   90.00
_cell.angle_gamma   90.00
#
_symmetry.space_group_name_H-M   'P 1'
#
loop_
_entity.id
_entity.type
_entity.pdbx_description
1 polymer ?
#
loop_
_entity_poly.entity_id
_entity_poly.type
_entity_poly.pdbx_seq_one_letter_code
_entity_poly.pdbx_strand_id
1 'polypeptide(L)'
;AKNTKLKNSYYFSDLSKKSIKLFKKNAKKNKIKIKAKAGGLYLPWKGKKFDLIIESISAIAKKVADISPWYKNGIPCNCGEDGTVLVEKVLKETKKYLKKNGRLIFPIVTLSDKKKILRIAKKYFKTVKLVTSKDWPLPESMYSQKKLLKKLKKKGLISFKVKYGFILYTSDIYIAY
;
A
#
# COMPACT_ATOMS: atom_id res chain seq x y z
N ALA A 1 -15.12 7.35 10.14
CA ALA A 1 -15.81 6.19 10.73
C ALA A 1 -16.78 6.59 11.86
N LYS A 2 -16.52 7.73 12.54
CA LYS A 2 -17.34 8.20 13.70
C LYS A 2 -18.70 8.76 13.29
N ASN A 3 -18.88 9.18 12.04
CA ASN A 3 -20.08 9.89 11.56
C ASN A 3 -21.04 9.04 10.72
N THR A 4 -20.78 7.75 10.55
CA THR A 4 -21.70 6.90 9.80
C THR A 4 -22.62 6.13 10.74
N LYS A 5 -23.93 6.35 10.62
CA LYS A 5 -25.00 5.57 11.29
C LYS A 5 -25.03 4.09 10.85
N LEU A 6 -24.12 3.67 9.97
CA LEU A 6 -24.02 2.29 9.47
C LEU A 6 -23.41 1.40 10.57
N LYS A 7 -24.03 0.28 10.88
CA LYS A 7 -23.48 -0.79 11.73
C LYS A 7 -22.37 -1.52 10.98
N ASN A 8 -21.20 -0.89 10.82
CA ASN A 8 -20.08 -1.49 10.14
C ASN A 8 -19.26 -2.38 11.09
N SER A 9 -18.79 -3.50 10.59
CA SER A 9 -17.80 -4.34 11.26
C SER A 9 -16.42 -4.02 10.69
N TYR A 10 -15.52 -3.53 11.53
CA TYR A 10 -14.17 -3.15 11.14
C TYR A 10 -13.18 -4.24 11.49
N TYR A 11 -12.38 -4.63 10.52
CA TYR A 11 -11.33 -5.65 10.63
C TYR A 11 -10.00 -5.02 10.27
N PHE A 12 -8.98 -5.28 11.06
CA PHE A 12 -7.65 -4.72 10.85
C PHE A 12 -6.58 -5.79 11.05
N SER A 13 -5.60 -5.84 10.16
CA SER A 13 -4.43 -6.71 10.32
C SER A 13 -3.15 -5.98 9.95
N ASP A 14 -2.09 -6.31 10.65
CA ASP A 14 -0.74 -5.81 10.43
C ASP A 14 0.26 -6.88 10.87
N LEU A 15 1.43 -6.93 10.23
CA LEU A 15 2.53 -7.81 10.65
C LEU A 15 3.04 -7.46 12.05
N SER A 16 3.05 -6.18 12.38
CA SER A 16 3.56 -5.66 13.64
C SER A 16 2.57 -5.84 14.78
N LYS A 17 2.93 -6.67 15.76
CA LYS A 17 2.16 -6.79 17.01
C LYS A 17 2.04 -5.44 17.75
N LYS A 18 3.07 -4.57 17.65
CA LYS A 18 3.05 -3.21 18.22
C LYS A 18 1.98 -2.34 17.56
N SER A 19 1.87 -2.37 16.21
CA SER A 19 0.83 -1.66 15.45
C SER A 19 -0.56 -2.14 15.88
N ILE A 20 -0.77 -3.45 16.02
CA ILE A 20 -2.05 -4.01 16.49
C ILE A 20 -2.41 -3.52 17.88
N LYS A 21 -1.44 -3.50 18.81
CA LYS A 21 -1.66 -2.98 20.18
C LYS A 21 -2.06 -1.52 20.16
N LEU A 22 -1.34 -0.69 19.39
CA LEU A 22 -1.63 0.74 19.24
C LEU A 22 -3.01 0.96 18.60
N PHE A 23 -3.33 0.22 17.55
CA PHE A 23 -4.62 0.31 16.87
C PHE A 23 -5.79 -0.01 17.81
N LYS A 24 -5.68 -1.08 18.61
CA LYS A 24 -6.69 -1.42 19.63
C LYS A 24 -6.87 -0.31 20.67
N LYS A 25 -5.75 0.28 21.14
CA LYS A 25 -5.77 1.42 22.09
C LYS A 25 -6.50 2.61 21.48
N ASN A 26 -6.18 2.98 20.24
CA ASN A 26 -6.82 4.09 19.53
C ASN A 26 -8.31 3.85 19.28
N ALA A 27 -8.68 2.64 18.89
CA ALA A 27 -10.07 2.26 18.69
C ALA A 27 -10.90 2.36 19.98
N LYS A 28 -10.33 1.87 21.11
CA LYS A 28 -10.96 2.02 22.45
C LYS A 28 -11.16 3.49 22.82
N LYS A 29 -10.12 4.33 22.67
CA LYS A 29 -10.18 5.77 22.94
C LYS A 29 -11.28 6.46 22.11
N ASN A 30 -11.48 6.03 20.86
CA ASN A 30 -12.48 6.60 19.95
C ASN A 30 -13.83 5.87 20.00
N LYS A 31 -14.03 4.93 20.94
CA LYS A 31 -15.28 4.15 21.11
C LYS A 31 -15.70 3.41 19.82
N ILE A 32 -14.72 2.93 19.03
CA ILE A 32 -14.95 2.17 17.79
C ILE A 32 -14.76 0.68 18.09
N LYS A 33 -15.78 -0.14 17.80
CA LYS A 33 -15.68 -1.60 17.88
C LYS A 33 -14.92 -2.15 16.68
N ILE A 34 -13.84 -2.89 16.92
CA ILE A 34 -12.97 -3.45 15.91
C ILE A 34 -12.61 -4.91 16.19
N LYS A 35 -12.22 -5.62 15.12
CA LYS A 35 -11.52 -6.89 15.21
C LYS A 35 -10.11 -6.69 14.63
N ALA A 36 -9.06 -6.87 15.45
CA ALA A 36 -7.69 -6.63 15.04
C ALA A 36 -6.80 -7.84 15.37
N LYS A 37 -6.02 -8.32 14.39
CA LYS A 37 -5.16 -9.48 14.48
C LYS A 37 -3.77 -9.18 13.89
N ALA A 38 -2.72 -9.71 14.51
CA ALA A 38 -1.39 -9.72 13.92
C ALA A 38 -1.30 -10.82 12.85
N GLY A 39 -0.64 -10.52 11.74
CA GLY A 39 -0.40 -11.46 10.66
C GLY A 39 -0.30 -10.80 9.30
N GLY A 40 0.31 -11.52 8.35
CA GLY A 40 0.56 -10.99 7.00
C GLY A 40 -0.64 -11.12 6.08
N LEU A 41 -0.84 -10.11 5.26
CA LEU A 41 -1.83 -10.07 4.19
C LEU A 41 -3.22 -10.52 4.67
N TYR A 42 -3.78 -11.54 4.04
CA TYR A 42 -5.12 -12.05 4.33
C TYR A 42 -5.18 -13.21 5.35
N LEU A 43 -4.02 -13.74 5.77
CA LEU A 43 -3.96 -14.91 6.67
C LEU A 43 -4.81 -14.78 7.94
N PRO A 44 -4.83 -13.61 8.63
CA PRO A 44 -5.64 -13.44 9.83
C PRO A 44 -7.15 -13.55 9.58
N TRP A 45 -7.58 -13.44 8.34
CA TRP A 45 -8.99 -13.36 7.93
C TRP A 45 -9.43 -14.50 7.01
N LYS A 46 -8.72 -15.63 7.04
CA LYS A 46 -9.10 -16.83 6.26
C LYS A 46 -10.58 -17.16 6.46
N GLY A 47 -11.29 -17.40 5.36
CA GLY A 47 -12.74 -17.70 5.35
C GLY A 47 -13.67 -16.49 5.53
N LYS A 48 -13.14 -15.25 5.68
CA LYS A 48 -13.95 -14.03 5.73
C LYS A 48 -14.07 -13.40 4.36
N LYS A 49 -15.21 -12.72 4.13
CA LYS A 49 -15.45 -11.89 2.95
C LYS A 49 -15.91 -10.49 3.36
N PHE A 50 -15.47 -9.49 2.61
CA PHE A 50 -15.63 -8.09 2.94
C PHE A 50 -16.34 -7.33 1.82
N ASP A 51 -17.09 -6.30 2.19
CA ASP A 51 -17.67 -5.35 1.24
C ASP A 51 -16.62 -4.38 0.72
N LEU A 52 -15.64 -4.04 1.57
CA LEU A 52 -14.54 -3.15 1.24
C LEU A 52 -13.25 -3.67 1.88
N ILE A 53 -12.20 -3.74 1.08
CA ILE A 53 -10.83 -3.96 1.52
C ILE A 53 -10.04 -2.70 1.20
N ILE A 54 -9.33 -2.18 2.19
CA ILE A 54 -8.35 -1.09 2.03
C ILE A 54 -6.99 -1.70 2.34
N GLU A 55 -6.14 -1.72 1.34
CA GLU A 55 -4.79 -2.25 1.42
C GLU A 55 -3.80 -1.09 1.60
N SER A 56 -2.78 -1.27 2.42
CA SER A 56 -1.70 -0.31 2.65
C SER A 56 -0.39 -1.04 2.93
N ILE A 57 0.00 -1.94 2.04
CA ILE A 57 1.29 -2.63 2.13
C ILE A 57 2.44 -1.78 1.58
N SER A 58 3.65 -2.11 2.01
CA SER A 58 4.86 -1.54 1.40
C SER A 58 4.98 -2.00 -0.05
N ALA A 59 5.15 -1.07 -0.98
CA ALA A 59 5.24 -1.33 -2.40
C ALA A 59 6.21 -0.35 -3.06
N ILE A 60 7.50 -0.45 -2.71
CA ILE A 60 8.57 0.31 -3.36
C ILE A 60 9.70 -0.60 -3.79
N ALA A 61 10.41 -0.20 -4.84
CA ALA A 61 11.55 -0.93 -5.38
C ALA A 61 12.62 -1.14 -4.29
N LYS A 62 13.17 -2.36 -4.20
CA LYS A 62 14.09 -2.76 -3.14
C LYS A 62 15.22 -1.73 -2.92
N LYS A 63 15.89 -1.30 -3.99
CA LYS A 63 16.99 -0.33 -3.90
C LYS A 63 16.54 1.06 -3.41
N VAL A 64 15.28 1.43 -3.56
CA VAL A 64 14.72 2.64 -2.97
C VAL A 64 14.45 2.42 -1.49
N ALA A 65 13.94 1.24 -1.10
CA ALA A 65 13.75 0.88 0.30
C ALA A 65 15.08 0.91 1.07
N ASP A 66 16.15 0.35 0.48
CA ASP A 66 17.47 0.25 1.09
C ASP A 66 18.07 1.62 1.46
N ILE A 67 17.78 2.66 0.67
CA ILE A 67 18.29 4.03 0.90
C ILE A 67 17.30 4.93 1.66
N SER A 68 16.09 4.46 1.90
CA SER A 68 15.03 5.26 2.48
C SER A 68 15.05 5.23 4.01
N PRO A 69 14.71 6.33 4.69
CA PRO A 69 14.59 6.33 6.14
C PRO A 69 13.35 5.59 6.64
N TRP A 70 12.39 5.25 5.75
CA TRP A 70 11.10 4.66 6.13
C TRP A 70 11.19 3.22 6.60
N TYR A 71 12.25 2.49 6.16
CA TYR A 71 12.44 1.06 6.44
C TYR A 71 13.62 0.79 7.39
N LYS A 72 14.13 1.84 8.02
CA LYS A 72 15.06 1.70 9.13
C LYS A 72 14.33 1.04 10.31
N ASN A 73 15.04 0.38 11.19
CA ASN A 73 14.50 -0.29 12.40
C ASN A 73 13.73 -1.59 12.14
N GLY A 74 14.12 -2.35 11.12
CA GLY A 74 13.63 -3.73 10.91
C GLY A 74 12.22 -3.85 10.35
N ILE A 75 11.67 -2.77 9.78
CA ILE A 75 10.41 -2.88 9.03
C ILE A 75 10.69 -3.64 7.74
N PRO A 76 10.11 -4.82 7.52
CA PRO A 76 10.38 -5.59 6.32
C PRO A 76 9.82 -4.90 5.08
N CYS A 77 10.67 -4.71 4.07
CA CYS A 77 10.25 -4.25 2.74
C CYS A 77 10.80 -5.19 1.67
N ASN A 78 10.22 -6.39 1.59
CA ASN A 78 10.59 -7.37 0.56
C ASN A 78 9.61 -7.31 -0.62
N CYS A 79 9.61 -6.19 -1.34
CA CYS A 79 8.70 -5.93 -2.45
C CYS A 79 9.32 -6.26 -3.83
N GLY A 80 10.51 -6.87 -3.87
CA GLY A 80 11.23 -7.18 -5.11
C GLY A 80 11.96 -5.98 -5.71
N GLU A 81 12.72 -6.20 -6.77
CA GLU A 81 13.53 -5.19 -7.44
C GLU A 81 12.72 -4.00 -7.94
N ASP A 82 11.48 -4.25 -8.36
CA ASP A 82 10.56 -3.28 -8.95
C ASP A 82 9.41 -2.85 -8.01
N GLY A 83 9.39 -3.36 -6.77
CA GLY A 83 8.38 -3.01 -5.78
C GLY A 83 7.02 -3.68 -5.99
N THR A 84 6.91 -4.72 -6.82
CA THR A 84 5.60 -5.27 -7.21
C THR A 84 5.21 -6.57 -6.50
N VAL A 85 6.16 -7.29 -5.91
CA VAL A 85 5.95 -8.68 -5.41
C VAL A 85 4.80 -8.81 -4.41
N LEU A 86 4.75 -7.95 -3.40
CA LEU A 86 3.67 -8.02 -2.40
C LEU A 86 2.33 -7.55 -2.96
N VAL A 87 2.34 -6.50 -3.79
CA VAL A 87 1.10 -5.99 -4.42
C VAL A 87 0.51 -7.04 -5.36
N GLU A 88 1.32 -7.72 -6.15
CA GLU A 88 0.87 -8.81 -7.01
C GLU A 88 0.18 -9.91 -6.21
N LYS A 89 0.79 -10.33 -5.10
CA LYS A 89 0.21 -11.33 -4.20
C LYS A 89 -1.14 -10.87 -3.64
N VAL A 90 -1.24 -9.62 -3.19
CA VAL A 90 -2.50 -9.04 -2.71
C VAL A 90 -3.55 -9.03 -3.80
N LEU A 91 -3.25 -8.46 -4.97
CA LEU A 91 -4.20 -8.36 -6.08
C LEU A 91 -4.73 -9.73 -6.52
N LYS A 92 -3.85 -10.75 -6.59
CA LYS A 92 -4.20 -12.13 -6.94
C LYS A 92 -5.17 -12.75 -5.93
N GLU A 93 -4.96 -12.51 -4.64
CA GLU A 93 -5.72 -13.16 -3.58
C GLU A 93 -7.00 -12.41 -3.20
N THR A 94 -7.07 -11.10 -3.44
CA THR A 94 -8.15 -10.21 -2.96
C THR A 94 -9.55 -10.72 -3.30
N LYS A 95 -9.77 -11.24 -4.52
CA LYS A 95 -11.11 -11.74 -4.92
C LYS A 95 -11.67 -12.83 -4.01
N LYS A 96 -10.81 -13.63 -3.38
CA LYS A 96 -11.22 -14.67 -2.43
C LYS A 96 -11.81 -14.08 -1.15
N TYR A 97 -11.48 -12.83 -0.85
CA TYR A 97 -11.86 -12.09 0.36
C TYR A 97 -12.89 -10.98 0.10
N LEU A 98 -13.29 -10.75 -1.14
CA LEU A 98 -14.36 -9.82 -1.47
C LEU A 98 -15.71 -10.56 -1.58
N LYS A 99 -16.78 -9.92 -1.11
CA LYS A 99 -18.16 -10.29 -1.46
C LYS A 99 -18.43 -10.01 -2.95
N LYS A 100 -19.57 -10.45 -3.48
CA LYS A 100 -19.95 -10.33 -4.91
C LYS A 100 -19.78 -8.90 -5.47
N ASN A 101 -20.15 -7.87 -4.69
CA ASN A 101 -20.04 -6.46 -5.08
C ASN A 101 -18.97 -5.73 -4.26
N GLY A 102 -18.05 -6.48 -3.65
CA GLY A 102 -16.98 -5.93 -2.83
C GLY A 102 -15.94 -5.18 -3.66
N ARG A 103 -15.27 -4.23 -3.03
CA ARG A 103 -14.30 -3.33 -3.66
C ARG A 103 -12.96 -3.38 -2.94
N LEU A 104 -11.89 -3.23 -3.70
CA LEU A 104 -10.53 -3.02 -3.20
C LEU A 104 -10.13 -1.57 -3.41
N ILE A 105 -9.62 -0.92 -2.36
CA ILE A 105 -8.88 0.34 -2.46
C ILE A 105 -7.42 0.04 -2.19
N PHE A 106 -6.51 0.48 -3.06
CA PHE A 106 -5.10 0.24 -2.91
C PHE A 106 -4.26 1.41 -3.44
N PRO A 107 -3.13 1.73 -2.77
CA PRO A 107 -2.19 2.73 -3.25
C PRO A 107 -1.21 2.15 -4.26
N ILE A 108 -0.76 2.99 -5.18
CA ILE A 108 0.44 2.76 -5.98
C ILE A 108 1.34 3.97 -5.82
N VAL A 109 2.55 3.78 -5.34
CA VAL A 109 3.56 4.84 -5.31
C VAL A 109 4.50 4.72 -6.49
N THR A 110 4.87 5.84 -7.11
CA THR A 110 5.74 5.82 -8.30
C THR A 110 7.19 5.45 -8.02
N LEU A 111 7.50 5.08 -6.78
CA LEU A 111 8.76 4.44 -6.37
C LEU A 111 8.75 2.92 -6.60
N SER A 112 7.75 2.42 -7.33
CA SER A 112 7.61 1.06 -7.84
C SER A 112 7.24 1.09 -9.33
N ASP A 113 7.25 -0.08 -9.99
CA ASP A 113 6.77 -0.20 -11.37
C ASP A 113 5.24 -0.12 -11.43
N LYS A 114 4.74 1.12 -11.43
CA LYS A 114 3.30 1.43 -11.54
C LYS A 114 2.64 0.77 -12.75
N LYS A 115 3.33 0.71 -13.91
CA LYS A 115 2.77 0.13 -15.15
C LYS A 115 2.51 -1.36 -14.96
N LYS A 116 3.47 -2.07 -14.37
CA LYS A 116 3.34 -3.49 -14.06
C LYS A 116 2.22 -3.75 -13.05
N ILE A 117 2.14 -2.97 -11.96
CA ILE A 117 1.07 -3.09 -10.96
C ILE A 117 -0.31 -2.90 -11.62
N LEU A 118 -0.49 -1.86 -12.45
CA LEU A 118 -1.76 -1.62 -13.13
C LEU A 118 -2.13 -2.76 -14.11
N ARG A 119 -1.16 -3.31 -14.84
CA ARG A 119 -1.38 -4.47 -15.71
C ARG A 119 -1.84 -5.68 -14.90
N ILE A 120 -1.21 -5.94 -13.75
CA ILE A 120 -1.60 -7.03 -12.84
C ILE A 120 -3.01 -6.78 -12.29
N ALA A 121 -3.32 -5.57 -11.83
CA ALA A 121 -4.64 -5.22 -11.31
C ALA A 121 -5.74 -5.48 -12.36
N LYS A 122 -5.53 -5.04 -13.60
CA LYS A 122 -6.47 -5.26 -14.72
C LYS A 122 -6.65 -6.73 -15.10
N LYS A 123 -5.68 -7.61 -14.79
CA LYS A 123 -5.81 -9.06 -14.97
C LYS A 123 -6.82 -9.66 -13.99
N TYR A 124 -6.92 -9.12 -12.79
CA TYR A 124 -7.77 -9.68 -11.73
C TYR A 124 -9.09 -8.93 -11.52
N PHE A 125 -9.20 -7.67 -11.95
CA PHE A 125 -10.38 -6.84 -11.76
C PHE A 125 -10.89 -6.28 -13.09
N LYS A 126 -12.21 -6.33 -13.29
CA LYS A 126 -12.85 -5.79 -14.49
C LYS A 126 -12.69 -4.27 -14.58
N THR A 127 -12.74 -3.60 -13.44
CA THR A 127 -12.62 -2.15 -13.33
C THR A 127 -11.48 -1.80 -12.39
N VAL A 128 -10.58 -0.92 -12.85
CA VAL A 128 -9.50 -0.32 -12.05
C VAL A 128 -9.49 1.17 -12.38
N LYS A 129 -9.91 2.01 -11.40
CA LYS A 129 -10.04 3.46 -11.59
C LYS A 129 -9.16 4.22 -10.61
N LEU A 130 -8.50 5.27 -11.07
CA LEU A 130 -7.82 6.25 -10.23
C LEU A 130 -8.88 7.06 -9.45
N VAL A 131 -8.72 7.15 -8.14
CA VAL A 131 -9.58 7.93 -7.26
C VAL A 131 -8.96 9.29 -6.96
N THR A 132 -7.67 9.29 -6.60
CA THR A 132 -6.93 10.52 -6.28
C THR A 132 -5.44 10.30 -6.47
N SER A 133 -4.72 11.39 -6.62
CA SER A 133 -3.27 11.41 -6.83
C SER A 133 -2.66 12.57 -6.08
N LYS A 134 -1.52 12.35 -5.41
CA LYS A 134 -0.80 13.39 -4.68
C LYS A 134 0.71 13.21 -4.84
N ASP A 135 1.38 14.32 -5.12
CA ASP A 135 2.85 14.39 -5.15
C ASP A 135 3.40 14.65 -3.74
N TRP A 136 4.49 13.97 -3.41
CA TRP A 136 5.18 14.06 -2.13
C TRP A 136 6.67 14.25 -2.35
N PRO A 137 7.36 15.10 -1.58
CA PRO A 137 8.81 15.18 -1.66
C PRO A 137 9.45 13.89 -1.10
N LEU A 138 10.52 13.45 -1.75
CA LEU A 138 11.40 12.45 -1.14
C LEU A 138 12.07 13.05 0.10
N PRO A 139 12.38 12.23 1.12
CA PRO A 139 13.23 12.65 2.22
C PRO A 139 14.56 13.21 1.71
N GLU A 140 15.00 14.32 2.29
CA GLU A 140 16.22 15.02 1.87
C GLU A 140 17.46 14.12 1.93
N SER A 141 17.51 13.24 2.94
CA SER A 141 18.57 12.23 3.09
C SER A 141 18.75 11.31 1.87
N MET A 142 17.74 11.19 1.01
CA MET A 142 17.82 10.40 -0.22
C MET A 142 18.42 11.19 -1.41
N TYR A 143 18.63 12.49 -1.28
CA TYR A 143 19.12 13.33 -2.39
C TYR A 143 20.60 13.03 -2.73
N SER A 144 21.38 12.59 -1.77
CA SER A 144 22.75 12.09 -1.99
C SER A 144 22.77 10.89 -2.97
N GLN A 145 21.66 10.16 -3.09
CA GLN A 145 21.50 8.99 -3.94
C GLN A 145 20.87 9.29 -5.31
N LYS A 146 20.89 10.56 -5.75
CA LYS A 146 20.27 11.01 -7.01
C LYS A 146 20.75 10.23 -8.24
N LYS A 147 22.03 9.80 -8.27
CA LYS A 147 22.57 8.95 -9.35
C LYS A 147 21.85 7.59 -9.41
N LEU A 148 21.65 6.93 -8.25
CA LEU A 148 20.92 5.67 -8.16
C LEU A 148 19.46 5.85 -8.58
N LEU A 149 18.77 6.87 -8.09
CA LEU A 149 17.37 7.16 -8.43
C LEU A 149 17.21 7.38 -9.94
N LYS A 150 18.11 8.15 -10.58
CA LYS A 150 18.12 8.34 -12.05
C LYS A 150 18.32 7.02 -12.80
N LYS A 151 19.23 6.15 -12.33
CA LYS A 151 19.46 4.82 -12.92
C LYS A 151 18.22 3.93 -12.84
N LEU A 152 17.53 3.91 -11.70
CA LEU A 152 16.29 3.14 -11.52
C LEU A 152 15.16 3.70 -12.41
N LYS A 153 15.03 5.02 -12.52
CA LYS A 153 14.07 5.68 -13.42
C LYS A 153 14.35 5.32 -14.88
N LYS A 154 15.61 5.37 -15.34
CA LYS A 154 16.01 4.97 -16.70
C LYS A 154 15.64 3.52 -17.01
N LYS A 155 15.73 2.62 -16.02
CA LYS A 155 15.29 1.22 -16.11
C LYS A 155 13.77 1.03 -16.07
N GLY A 156 12.98 2.09 -15.88
CA GLY A 156 11.52 2.00 -15.77
C GLY A 156 11.00 1.43 -14.45
N LEU A 157 11.87 1.17 -13.47
CA LEU A 157 11.50 0.55 -12.18
C LEU A 157 10.79 1.53 -11.24
N ILE A 158 11.05 2.83 -11.42
CA ILE A 158 10.44 3.91 -10.64
C ILE A 158 10.18 5.12 -11.53
N SER A 159 9.36 6.04 -11.04
CA SER A 159 9.17 7.35 -11.65
C SER A 159 9.17 8.45 -10.59
N PHE A 160 9.70 9.62 -10.93
CA PHE A 160 9.68 10.81 -10.11
C PHE A 160 9.79 12.07 -10.99
N LYS A 161 9.37 13.21 -10.43
CA LYS A 161 9.48 14.54 -11.02
C LYS A 161 10.52 15.34 -10.25
N VAL A 162 11.10 16.36 -10.88
CA VAL A 162 11.89 17.38 -10.18
C VAL A 162 11.18 18.69 -10.36
N LYS A 163 10.82 19.35 -9.27
CA LYS A 163 10.13 20.63 -9.27
C LYS A 163 10.63 21.49 -8.11
N TYR A 164 11.01 22.73 -8.40
CA TYR A 164 11.56 23.65 -7.40
C TYR A 164 12.68 23.06 -6.54
N GLY A 165 13.60 22.32 -7.15
CA GLY A 165 14.69 21.65 -6.43
C GLY A 165 14.31 20.35 -5.71
N PHE A 166 13.02 20.07 -5.53
CA PHE A 166 12.54 18.85 -4.87
C PHE A 166 12.42 17.68 -5.84
N ILE A 167 12.79 16.49 -5.37
CA ILE A 167 12.47 15.23 -6.05
C ILE A 167 11.11 14.75 -5.52
N LEU A 168 10.11 14.71 -6.39
CA LEU A 168 8.73 14.36 -6.01
C LEU A 168 8.36 12.98 -6.55
N TYR A 169 7.87 12.10 -5.68
CA TYR A 169 7.17 10.89 -6.09
C TYR A 169 5.66 11.08 -5.97
N THR A 170 4.90 10.32 -6.72
CA THR A 170 3.43 10.39 -6.69
C THR A 170 2.87 9.18 -5.96
N SER A 171 1.88 9.39 -5.11
CA SER A 171 1.03 8.36 -4.52
C SER A 171 -0.35 8.45 -5.16
N ASP A 172 -0.74 7.40 -5.84
CA ASP A 172 -2.04 7.26 -6.50
C ASP A 172 -2.90 6.26 -5.73
N ILE A 173 -4.15 6.61 -5.47
CA ILE A 173 -5.12 5.70 -4.86
C ILE A 173 -6.05 5.18 -5.95
N TYR A 174 -6.14 3.88 -6.07
CA TYR A 174 -7.02 3.19 -7.01
C TYR A 174 -8.14 2.46 -6.29
N ILE A 175 -9.28 2.34 -6.98
CA ILE A 175 -10.36 1.44 -6.62
C ILE A 175 -10.50 0.37 -7.70
N ALA A 176 -10.69 -0.89 -7.28
CA ALA A 176 -10.84 -2.04 -8.16
C ALA A 176 -12.06 -2.90 -7.76
N TYR A 177 -12.81 -3.40 -8.76
CA TYR A 177 -13.97 -4.27 -8.59
C TYR A 177 -14.30 -5.07 -9.84
#